data_3918ac6a5371fd5fd4696e927605e158
#
_entry.id   3918ac6a5371fd5fd4696e927605e158
#
_cell.length_a   1.000
_cell.length_b   1.000
_cell.length_c   1.000
_cell.angle_alpha   90.00
_cell.angle_beta   90.00
_cell.angle_gamma   90.00
#
_symmetry.space_group_name_H-M   'P 1'
#
loop_
_entity.id
_entity.type
_entity.pdbx_description
1 polymer ?
#
loop_
_entity_poly.entity_id
_entity_poly.type
_entity_poly.pdbx_seq_one_letter_code
_entity_poly.pdbx_strand_id
1 'polypeptide(L)'
;MNNFDYPKEMVYGKKHLNKLTFDKKKYDFVKVVSDHFGCELKNIHNWTETRYDFFTPDMLGKDTHTEFHKWFYKKLDTEWKELTETYDDFVREIVLPYLNLDEALVQVYPNFRVQLPDNVAVVVEHYDSDEKHHHPNGEINFIVALTDMFDTNTIWTEKNCRFRNFVSLEQKAGECTSFGGNTHTHFNKVNKTGQSRVSFDFRILPLNYYNPETKLHSVTTKQHYVEGGYYKRVFASNKKVYKALDIWDKEKEKFNSTMIKYNMSSAWGVVDLFEKKMAEYAGSKYAVSVDSCTDALYLCLKYLNAEGTIILPSKTWISVPCSVIQSGCKVEFEDREWSGAYQLKPYPIWDGAVRMKRGMYKSNTYHCLSFHIRKHIPIGKGGMILTDDKKAYDWFRTVRYEGRTMSDDGINYVMYKDDVIKSQGWNMYMTPEQAARGLELIENIKDDNLDQESSGSCKNLKELNIY
;
A
#
# COMPACT_ATOMS: atom_id res chain seq x y z
N MET A 1 30.16 -1.03 -28.87
CA MET A 1 30.14 0.23 -28.10
C MET A 1 28.66 0.61 -27.96
N ASN A 2 28.06 0.26 -26.86
CA ASN A 2 26.65 0.61 -26.64
C ASN A 2 26.58 2.03 -26.10
N ASN A 3 26.03 2.92 -26.92
CA ASN A 3 25.67 4.27 -26.49
C ASN A 3 24.53 4.20 -25.49
N PHE A 4 24.86 4.10 -24.21
CA PHE A 4 23.90 4.41 -23.15
C PHE A 4 23.84 5.94 -23.05
N ASP A 5 22.72 6.52 -23.48
CA ASP A 5 22.39 7.91 -23.21
C ASP A 5 22.13 8.04 -21.68
N TYR A 6 23.17 8.38 -20.94
CA TYR A 6 23.03 8.81 -19.55
C TYR A 6 22.31 10.16 -19.53
N PRO A 7 21.28 10.35 -18.70
CA PRO A 7 20.72 11.67 -18.47
C PRO A 7 21.81 12.56 -17.88
N LYS A 8 22.32 13.47 -18.66
CA LYS A 8 23.55 14.24 -18.41
C LYS A 8 23.53 15.17 -17.20
N GLU A 9 22.39 15.41 -16.53
CA GLU A 9 22.30 16.41 -15.47
C GLU A 9 21.33 16.11 -14.31
N MET A 10 20.57 15.04 -14.34
CA MET A 10 19.50 14.83 -13.37
C MET A 10 19.33 13.36 -13.02
N VAL A 11 19.54 12.99 -11.77
CA VAL A 11 19.04 11.74 -11.21
C VAL A 11 17.61 11.99 -10.72
N TYR A 12 16.63 11.42 -11.43
CA TYR A 12 15.20 11.61 -11.11
C TYR A 12 14.73 13.07 -11.04
N GLY A 13 15.12 13.88 -12.00
CA GLY A 13 14.70 15.27 -12.03
C GLY A 13 15.36 16.17 -10.97
N LYS A 14 16.30 15.66 -10.19
CA LYS A 14 17.01 16.41 -9.14
C LYS A 14 18.44 16.68 -9.58
N LYS A 15 18.91 17.90 -9.27
CA LYS A 15 20.32 18.25 -9.50
C LYS A 15 21.23 17.34 -8.67
N HIS A 16 22.39 17.01 -9.21
CA HIS A 16 23.47 16.46 -8.46
C HIS A 16 23.84 17.41 -7.30
N LEU A 17 24.06 16.88 -6.08
CA LEU A 17 24.31 17.63 -4.84
C LEU A 17 23.14 18.49 -4.37
N ASN A 18 22.15 17.86 -3.79
CA ASN A 18 21.03 18.55 -3.15
C ASN A 18 20.95 18.21 -1.66
N LYS A 19 20.91 19.24 -0.82
CA LYS A 19 20.59 19.10 0.59
C LYS A 19 19.09 18.87 0.79
N LEU A 20 18.74 17.89 1.60
CA LEU A 20 17.37 17.64 2.00
C LEU A 20 16.98 18.52 3.17
N THR A 21 15.73 19.00 3.16
CA THR A 21 15.15 19.74 4.29
C THR A 21 14.23 18.83 5.10
N PHE A 22 14.50 18.67 6.38
CA PHE A 22 13.71 17.85 7.29
C PHE A 22 13.91 18.28 8.75
N ASP A 23 13.07 17.76 9.64
CA ASP A 23 13.20 18.02 11.08
C ASP A 23 14.31 17.13 11.68
N LYS A 24 15.47 17.74 11.94
CA LYS A 24 16.65 17.06 12.52
C LYS A 24 16.42 16.57 13.95
N LYS A 25 15.40 17.06 14.67
CA LYS A 25 15.07 16.56 16.01
C LYS A 25 14.23 15.30 15.94
N LYS A 26 13.37 15.20 14.91
CA LYS A 26 12.59 13.97 14.66
C LYS A 26 13.48 12.83 14.16
N TYR A 27 14.48 13.13 13.32
CA TYR A 27 15.42 12.15 12.76
C TYR A 27 16.83 12.43 13.28
N ASP A 28 17.02 12.31 14.61
CA ASP A 28 18.28 12.66 15.28
C ASP A 28 19.29 11.51 15.23
N PHE A 29 19.76 11.23 14.01
CA PHE A 29 20.80 10.21 13.78
C PHE A 29 22.09 10.50 14.55
N VAL A 30 22.42 11.79 14.77
CA VAL A 30 23.60 12.18 15.53
C VAL A 30 23.49 11.69 16.96
N LYS A 31 22.35 11.96 17.61
CA LYS A 31 22.09 11.50 18.97
C LYS A 31 22.10 9.99 19.09
N VAL A 32 21.37 9.29 18.21
CA VAL A 32 21.23 7.83 18.23
C VAL A 32 22.60 7.15 18.13
N VAL A 33 23.50 7.66 17.26
CA VAL A 33 24.82 7.08 17.09
C VAL A 33 25.78 7.53 18.21
N SER A 34 25.72 8.80 18.64
CA SER A 34 26.56 9.29 19.77
C SER A 34 26.24 8.57 21.07
N ASP A 35 24.97 8.32 21.36
CA ASP A 35 24.55 7.59 22.57
C ASP A 35 25.09 6.15 22.57
N HIS A 36 25.15 5.51 21.40
CA HIS A 36 25.75 4.17 21.28
C HIS A 36 27.25 4.16 21.55
N PHE A 37 28.00 5.16 21.04
CA PHE A 37 29.42 5.26 21.26
C PHE A 37 29.79 5.93 22.59
N GLY A 38 28.83 6.59 23.25
CA GLY A 38 29.05 7.26 24.53
C GLY A 38 30.04 8.45 24.47
N CYS A 39 30.19 9.06 23.28
CA CYS A 39 31.13 10.17 23.07
C CYS A 39 30.69 11.14 21.99
N GLU A 40 31.27 12.34 21.95
CA GLU A 40 31.13 13.23 20.80
C GLU A 40 31.82 12.60 19.57
N LEU A 41 31.07 12.31 18.52
CA LEU A 41 31.57 11.59 17.34
C LEU A 41 32.75 12.29 16.64
N LYS A 42 32.86 13.63 16.71
CA LYS A 42 34.01 14.37 16.15
C LYS A 42 35.34 14.03 16.87
N ASN A 43 35.24 13.52 18.11
CA ASN A 43 36.35 13.14 18.97
C ASN A 43 36.48 11.61 19.13
N ILE A 44 35.78 10.83 18.32
CA ILE A 44 35.77 9.37 18.43
C ILE A 44 37.18 8.75 18.35
N HIS A 45 38.14 9.43 17.69
CA HIS A 45 39.54 9.03 17.66
C HIS A 45 40.23 9.06 19.03
N ASN A 46 39.62 9.73 20.02
CA ASN A 46 40.12 9.77 21.41
C ASN A 46 39.39 8.77 22.32
N TRP A 47 38.53 7.93 21.78
CA TRP A 47 37.78 6.97 22.56
C TRP A 47 38.70 5.92 23.18
N THR A 48 38.81 5.91 24.49
CA THR A 48 39.84 5.19 25.26
C THR A 48 39.70 3.67 25.24
N GLU A 49 38.54 3.15 24.94
CA GLU A 49 38.31 1.70 24.81
C GLU A 49 38.81 1.14 23.47
N THR A 50 38.99 1.99 22.48
CA THR A 50 39.62 1.67 21.20
C THR A 50 41.03 2.18 21.21
N ARG A 51 41.94 1.38 21.64
CA ARG A 51 43.38 1.74 21.56
C ARG A 51 43.79 1.86 20.10
N TYR A 52 44.62 2.87 19.82
CA TYR A 52 45.18 3.21 18.50
C TYR A 52 46.07 2.15 17.86
N ASP A 53 46.20 0.98 18.43
CA ASP A 53 46.82 -0.19 17.81
C ASP A 53 46.17 -0.59 16.47
N PHE A 54 45.05 0.11 16.11
CA PHE A 54 44.30 -0.10 14.88
C PHE A 54 44.80 0.69 13.66
N PHE A 55 45.70 1.65 13.85
CA PHE A 55 46.21 2.51 12.78
C PHE A 55 47.64 2.19 12.41
N THR A 56 47.83 0.99 11.88
CA THR A 56 49.08 0.72 11.16
C THR A 56 48.97 1.38 9.76
N PRO A 57 50.11 1.78 9.16
CA PRO A 57 50.15 2.28 7.79
C PRO A 57 49.43 1.38 6.78
N ASP A 58 49.33 0.08 7.05
CA ASP A 58 48.63 -0.91 6.23
C ASP A 58 47.10 -0.75 6.26
N MET A 59 46.55 0.03 7.18
CA MET A 59 45.11 0.31 7.29
C MET A 59 44.72 1.62 6.58
N LEU A 60 45.64 2.38 6.02
CA LEU A 60 45.34 3.51 5.19
C LEU A 60 44.42 3.07 4.04
N GLY A 61 43.21 3.60 4.02
CA GLY A 61 42.19 3.22 3.04
C GLY A 61 41.34 2.01 3.38
N LYS A 62 41.45 1.44 4.59
CA LYS A 62 40.60 0.34 5.07
C LYS A 62 39.65 0.82 6.17
N ASP A 63 39.08 2.01 6.03
CA ASP A 63 38.14 2.61 7.00
C ASP A 63 36.87 1.83 7.22
N THR A 64 36.58 0.83 6.39
CA THR A 64 35.38 -0.03 6.49
C THR A 64 35.53 -1.19 7.47
N HIS A 65 36.73 -1.37 8.08
CA HIS A 65 37.06 -2.56 8.89
C HIS A 65 37.64 -2.20 10.26
N THR A 66 37.43 -0.98 10.74
CA THR A 66 37.89 -0.56 12.08
C THR A 66 37.00 -1.13 13.18
N GLU A 67 37.50 -1.07 14.46
CA GLU A 67 36.67 -1.47 15.61
C GLU A 67 35.40 -0.66 15.72
N PHE A 68 35.36 0.60 15.28
CA PHE A 68 34.14 1.42 15.22
C PHE A 68 33.09 0.79 14.31
N HIS A 69 33.49 0.25 13.16
CA HIS A 69 32.60 -0.48 12.26
C HIS A 69 32.10 -1.78 12.90
N LYS A 70 33.00 -2.54 13.55
CA LYS A 70 32.62 -3.77 14.25
C LYS A 70 31.56 -3.49 15.32
N TRP A 71 31.74 -2.43 16.12
CA TRP A 71 30.80 -2.02 17.15
C TRP A 71 29.46 -1.58 16.59
N PHE A 72 29.47 -0.78 15.53
CA PHE A 72 28.28 -0.31 14.86
C PHE A 72 27.46 -1.49 14.31
N TYR A 73 28.09 -2.36 13.50
CA TYR A 73 27.39 -3.49 12.88
C TYR A 73 27.01 -4.57 13.90
N LYS A 74 27.80 -4.82 14.92
CA LYS A 74 27.42 -5.73 16.02
C LYS A 74 26.15 -5.26 16.71
N LYS A 75 25.93 -3.95 16.85
CA LYS A 75 24.69 -3.41 17.43
C LYS A 75 23.51 -3.59 16.48
N LEU A 76 23.71 -3.42 15.19
CA LEU A 76 22.68 -3.71 14.18
C LEU A 76 22.28 -5.19 14.18
N ASP A 77 23.23 -6.10 14.27
CA ASP A 77 22.98 -7.56 14.35
C ASP A 77 22.18 -7.96 15.61
N THR A 78 22.23 -7.16 16.67
CA THR A 78 21.50 -7.36 17.93
C THR A 78 20.20 -6.53 18.01
N GLU A 79 19.59 -6.18 16.90
CA GLU A 79 18.40 -5.36 16.77
C GLU A 79 18.53 -3.93 17.36
N TRP A 80 19.22 -3.05 16.67
CA TRP A 80 19.24 -1.62 16.98
C TRP A 80 17.98 -0.92 16.46
N LYS A 81 16.84 -1.16 17.13
CA LYS A 81 15.52 -0.67 16.71
C LYS A 81 15.49 0.85 16.51
N GLU A 82 16.05 1.60 17.45
CA GLU A 82 16.05 3.06 17.38
C GLU A 82 16.68 3.59 16.08
N LEU A 83 17.84 3.02 15.66
CA LEU A 83 18.47 3.42 14.40
C LEU A 83 17.68 2.93 13.18
N THR A 84 17.23 1.68 13.18
CA THR A 84 16.56 1.08 12.04
C THR A 84 15.19 1.70 11.80
N GLU A 85 14.42 1.96 12.86
CA GLU A 85 13.12 2.65 12.78
C GLU A 85 13.30 4.11 12.32
N THR A 86 14.26 4.85 12.91
CA THR A 86 14.57 6.23 12.47
C THR A 86 14.98 6.27 10.99
N TYR A 87 15.79 5.30 10.55
CA TYR A 87 16.21 5.19 9.16
C TYR A 87 15.05 4.89 8.23
N ASP A 88 14.21 3.93 8.58
CA ASP A 88 13.06 3.54 7.77
C ASP A 88 12.03 4.66 7.65
N ASP A 89 11.75 5.35 8.76
CA ASP A 89 10.84 6.48 8.77
C ASP A 89 11.42 7.68 7.99
N PHE A 90 12.72 7.94 8.12
CA PHE A 90 13.39 8.97 7.33
C PHE A 90 13.31 8.71 5.83
N VAL A 91 13.58 7.46 5.41
CA VAL A 91 13.44 7.10 4.00
C VAL A 91 12.00 7.25 3.52
N ARG A 92 11.05 6.75 4.29
CA ARG A 92 9.63 6.73 3.96
C ARG A 92 9.01 8.13 3.89
N GLU A 93 9.35 8.97 4.85
CA GLU A 93 8.70 10.27 5.03
C GLU A 93 9.43 11.43 4.36
N ILE A 94 10.73 11.32 4.15
CA ILE A 94 11.57 12.40 3.61
C ILE A 94 12.16 12.03 2.25
N VAL A 95 12.85 10.88 2.15
CA VAL A 95 13.65 10.57 0.96
C VAL A 95 12.77 10.20 -0.24
N LEU A 96 11.80 9.29 -0.06
CA LEU A 96 10.91 8.90 -1.15
C LEU A 96 10.03 10.06 -1.64
N PRO A 97 9.40 10.89 -0.78
CA PRO A 97 8.72 12.10 -1.21
C PRO A 97 9.63 13.10 -1.91
N TYR A 98 10.86 13.31 -1.42
CA TYR A 98 11.84 14.16 -2.07
C TYR A 98 12.15 13.70 -3.51
N LEU A 99 12.24 12.40 -3.75
CA LEU A 99 12.44 11.81 -5.07
C LEU A 99 11.15 11.74 -5.89
N ASN A 100 10.00 12.06 -5.31
CA ASN A 100 8.68 11.89 -5.91
C ASN A 100 8.40 10.42 -6.30
N LEU A 101 8.82 9.50 -5.42
CA LEU A 101 8.62 8.06 -5.56
C LEU A 101 7.58 7.58 -4.54
N ASP A 102 6.65 6.77 -5.00
CA ASP A 102 5.68 6.09 -4.12
C ASP A 102 6.31 4.89 -3.41
N GLU A 103 7.27 4.23 -4.07
CA GLU A 103 8.02 3.08 -3.59
C GLU A 103 9.38 2.97 -4.27
N ALA A 104 10.34 2.36 -3.58
CA ALA A 104 11.65 2.05 -4.14
C ALA A 104 12.31 0.88 -3.40
N LEU A 105 13.37 0.36 -3.98
CA LEU A 105 14.31 -0.51 -3.28
C LEU A 105 15.33 0.36 -2.55
N VAL A 106 15.53 0.05 -1.28
CA VAL A 106 16.36 0.81 -0.35
C VAL A 106 17.41 -0.12 0.24
N GLN A 107 18.65 0.33 0.32
CA GLN A 107 19.69 -0.43 1.02
C GLN A 107 19.22 -0.79 2.43
N VAL A 108 19.34 -2.07 2.82
CA VAL A 108 18.78 -2.58 4.10
C VAL A 108 19.33 -1.82 5.29
N TYR A 109 20.65 -1.64 5.33
CA TYR A 109 21.35 -0.86 6.36
C TYR A 109 22.26 0.16 5.72
N PRO A 110 22.39 1.38 6.29
CA PRO A 110 23.33 2.36 5.78
C PRO A 110 24.77 1.90 6.00
N ASN A 111 25.67 2.29 5.11
CA ASN A 111 27.10 2.09 5.28
C ASN A 111 27.65 3.10 6.28
N PHE A 112 28.15 2.64 7.39
CA PHE A 112 28.80 3.47 8.39
C PHE A 112 30.21 3.85 7.94
N ARG A 113 30.56 5.12 8.07
CA ARG A 113 31.87 5.68 7.65
C ARG A 113 32.51 6.45 8.77
N VAL A 114 33.78 6.16 9.03
CA VAL A 114 34.62 6.89 9.97
C VAL A 114 35.94 7.27 9.29
N GLN A 115 36.24 8.57 9.23
CA GLN A 115 37.53 9.07 8.74
C GLN A 115 38.21 9.82 9.86
N LEU A 116 39.27 9.24 10.37
CA LEU A 116 40.05 9.81 11.48
C LEU A 116 41.02 10.90 10.99
N PRO A 117 41.51 11.77 11.91
CA PRO A 117 42.59 12.69 11.60
C PRO A 117 43.80 11.94 11.02
N ASP A 118 44.44 12.57 10.04
CA ASP A 118 45.63 12.06 9.31
C ASP A 118 45.38 10.75 8.52
N ASN A 119 44.13 10.29 8.43
CA ASN A 119 43.78 9.10 7.67
C ASN A 119 42.94 9.45 6.44
N VAL A 120 42.84 8.49 5.54
CA VAL A 120 42.02 8.54 4.34
C VAL A 120 40.86 7.55 4.51
N ALA A 121 39.63 7.94 4.25
CA ALA A 121 38.52 7.02 4.23
C ALA A 121 38.57 6.10 3.00
N VAL A 122 37.60 6.15 2.08
CA VAL A 122 37.67 5.37 0.84
C VAL A 122 38.59 6.07 -0.16
N VAL A 123 39.65 5.40 -0.56
CA VAL A 123 40.86 5.99 -1.11
C VAL A 123 40.84 6.27 -2.59
N VAL A 124 40.21 5.43 -3.37
CA VAL A 124 40.38 5.45 -4.83
C VAL A 124 39.26 6.23 -5.47
N GLU A 125 39.62 7.16 -6.38
CA GLU A 125 38.67 7.80 -7.26
C GLU A 125 37.85 6.72 -8.01
N HIS A 126 36.55 6.71 -7.79
CA HIS A 126 35.63 5.74 -8.39
C HIS A 126 34.23 6.34 -8.53
N TYR A 127 33.38 5.67 -9.27
CA TYR A 127 31.93 5.83 -9.25
C TYR A 127 31.31 4.45 -9.03
N ASP A 128 30.16 4.37 -8.31
CA ASP A 128 29.66 3.10 -7.80
C ASP A 128 29.29 2.09 -8.93
N SER A 129 28.91 2.53 -10.11
CA SER A 129 28.60 1.64 -11.24
C SER A 129 29.82 1.31 -12.12
N ASP A 130 31.05 1.55 -11.67
CA ASP A 130 32.23 1.17 -12.42
C ASP A 130 32.45 -0.36 -12.48
N GLU A 131 33.42 -0.80 -13.29
CA GLU A 131 33.74 -2.22 -13.51
C GLU A 131 34.27 -2.93 -12.26
N LYS A 132 34.61 -2.21 -11.19
CA LYS A 132 35.11 -2.80 -9.95
C LYS A 132 34.04 -2.88 -8.87
N HIS A 133 33.11 -1.92 -8.84
CA HIS A 133 32.09 -1.82 -7.80
C HIS A 133 30.76 -2.43 -8.20
N HIS A 134 30.45 -2.43 -9.50
CA HIS A 134 29.30 -3.14 -10.11
C HIS A 134 27.93 -2.78 -9.55
N HIS A 135 27.75 -1.61 -8.93
CA HIS A 135 26.44 -1.20 -8.47
C HIS A 135 25.44 -1.06 -9.64
N PRO A 136 24.18 -1.39 -9.43
CA PRO A 136 23.16 -1.24 -10.46
C PRO A 136 23.06 0.19 -10.96
N ASN A 137 22.83 0.37 -12.26
CA ASN A 137 22.57 1.67 -12.81
C ASN A 137 21.27 2.26 -12.27
N GLY A 138 21.26 3.57 -12.02
CA GLY A 138 20.08 4.28 -11.52
C GLY A 138 19.99 4.38 -10.00
N GLU A 139 20.95 3.85 -9.24
CA GLU A 139 21.03 4.11 -7.80
C GLU A 139 21.26 5.59 -7.53
N ILE A 140 20.64 6.07 -6.46
CA ILE A 140 20.77 7.43 -5.93
C ILE A 140 21.41 7.34 -4.55
N ASN A 141 22.52 8.00 -4.38
CA ASN A 141 23.24 8.00 -3.11
C ASN A 141 22.76 9.14 -2.22
N PHE A 142 22.63 8.83 -0.94
CA PHE A 142 22.38 9.78 0.14
C PHE A 142 23.46 9.64 1.20
N ILE A 143 23.94 10.77 1.69
CA ILE A 143 24.89 10.80 2.80
C ILE A 143 24.34 11.66 3.92
N VAL A 144 24.35 11.10 5.13
CA VAL A 144 23.98 11.78 6.38
C VAL A 144 25.25 12.06 7.15
N ALA A 145 25.53 13.33 7.43
CA ALA A 145 26.61 13.78 8.25
C ALA A 145 26.29 13.58 9.74
N LEU A 146 27.07 12.79 10.46
CA LEU A 146 26.96 12.65 11.92
C LEU A 146 27.93 13.59 12.64
N THR A 147 28.92 14.10 11.93
CA THR A 147 29.81 15.20 12.32
C THR A 147 29.87 16.23 11.21
N ASP A 148 30.39 17.41 11.47
CA ASP A 148 30.63 18.39 10.40
C ASP A 148 31.57 17.82 9.35
N MET A 149 31.23 17.98 8.09
CA MET A 149 31.99 17.56 6.92
C MET A 149 32.43 18.81 6.16
N PHE A 150 33.73 19.05 6.09
CA PHE A 150 34.32 20.24 5.48
C PHE A 150 35.76 20.00 5.07
N ASP A 151 36.31 20.82 4.19
CA ASP A 151 37.68 20.80 3.71
C ASP A 151 38.16 19.37 3.38
N THR A 152 39.14 18.83 4.11
CA THR A 152 39.78 17.54 3.82
C THR A 152 39.07 16.35 4.47
N ASN A 153 38.11 16.55 5.38
CA ASN A 153 37.36 15.44 5.99
C ASN A 153 36.05 15.11 5.25
N THR A 154 35.79 15.68 4.08
CA THR A 154 34.57 15.46 3.32
C THR A 154 34.80 14.59 2.08
N ILE A 155 33.71 14.28 1.39
CA ILE A 155 33.74 13.66 0.06
C ILE A 155 33.96 14.74 -0.98
N TRP A 156 34.85 14.47 -1.91
CA TRP A 156 35.05 15.26 -3.12
C TRP A 156 34.39 14.53 -4.29
N THR A 157 33.51 15.20 -5.03
CA THR A 157 32.77 14.58 -6.13
C THR A 157 32.79 15.49 -7.36
N GLU A 158 32.71 14.91 -8.55
CA GLU A 158 32.58 15.69 -9.77
C GLU A 158 31.32 16.58 -9.72
N LYS A 159 31.45 17.84 -10.12
CA LYS A 159 30.32 18.74 -10.30
C LYS A 159 29.51 18.33 -11.53
N ASN A 160 30.18 17.93 -12.59
CA ASN A 160 29.60 17.43 -13.83
C ASN A 160 30.20 16.06 -14.16
N CYS A 161 29.35 15.10 -14.48
CA CYS A 161 29.75 13.72 -14.74
C CYS A 161 30.82 13.63 -15.82
N ARG A 162 31.94 12.97 -15.51
CA ARG A 162 33.10 12.71 -16.40
C ARG A 162 33.92 13.95 -16.81
N PHE A 163 33.72 15.09 -16.14
CA PHE A 163 34.51 16.31 -16.43
C PHE A 163 35.70 16.50 -15.48
N ARG A 164 35.89 15.67 -14.45
CA ARG A 164 36.95 15.76 -13.44
C ARG A 164 37.06 17.13 -12.75
N ASN A 165 35.94 17.86 -12.69
CA ASN A 165 35.82 19.14 -11.98
C ASN A 165 35.22 18.91 -10.59
N PHE A 166 36.07 18.65 -9.61
CA PHE A 166 35.67 18.22 -8.28
C PHE A 166 35.28 19.39 -7.37
N VAL A 167 34.27 19.15 -6.57
CA VAL A 167 33.78 20.03 -5.50
C VAL A 167 33.66 19.26 -4.19
N SER A 168 33.84 19.94 -3.06
CA SER A 168 33.62 19.38 -1.74
C SER A 168 32.13 19.25 -1.40
N LEU A 169 31.73 18.15 -0.80
CA LEU A 169 30.39 17.93 -0.30
C LEU A 169 30.33 18.37 1.18
N GLU A 170 30.11 19.64 1.43
CA GLU A 170 30.12 20.20 2.77
C GLU A 170 28.75 20.10 3.45
N GLN A 171 28.76 19.60 4.68
CA GLN A 171 27.55 19.39 5.49
C GLN A 171 27.82 19.67 6.96
N LYS A 172 26.81 20.19 7.66
CA LYS A 172 26.77 20.23 9.12
C LYS A 172 26.23 18.92 9.69
N ALA A 173 26.62 18.58 10.89
CA ALA A 173 26.06 17.44 11.62
C ALA A 173 24.53 17.45 11.57
N GLY A 174 23.94 16.30 11.31
CA GLY A 174 22.50 16.09 11.11
C GLY A 174 21.98 16.54 9.74
N GLU A 175 22.81 16.94 8.77
CA GLU A 175 22.37 17.21 7.40
C GLU A 175 22.45 15.96 6.52
N CYS A 176 21.55 15.90 5.52
CA CYS A 176 21.54 14.87 4.50
C CYS A 176 21.64 15.51 3.12
N THR A 177 22.49 14.95 2.27
CA THR A 177 22.64 15.38 0.86
C THR A 177 22.49 14.18 -0.06
N SER A 178 21.71 14.34 -1.15
CA SER A 178 21.72 13.39 -2.26
C SER A 178 22.84 13.74 -3.24
N PHE A 179 23.51 12.72 -3.76
CA PHE A 179 24.53 12.92 -4.77
C PHE A 179 24.59 11.77 -5.78
N GLY A 180 25.11 12.03 -6.98
CA GLY A 180 25.17 11.08 -8.06
C GLY A 180 26.34 10.11 -8.00
N GLY A 181 26.65 9.52 -6.83
CA GLY A 181 27.78 8.62 -6.64
C GLY A 181 27.82 7.42 -7.59
N ASN A 182 26.65 7.00 -8.09
CA ASN A 182 26.55 5.96 -9.11
C ASN A 182 27.25 6.30 -10.43
N THR A 183 27.29 7.58 -10.83
CA THR A 183 27.83 8.04 -12.13
C THR A 183 28.96 9.05 -12.02
N HIS A 184 28.99 9.83 -10.94
CA HIS A 184 29.98 10.88 -10.71
C HIS A 184 31.16 10.35 -9.91
N THR A 185 32.35 10.55 -10.43
CA THR A 185 33.58 10.17 -9.72
C THR A 185 33.69 10.90 -8.40
N HIS A 186 34.00 10.15 -7.36
CA HIS A 186 34.15 10.70 -6.02
C HIS A 186 35.29 10.00 -5.26
N PHE A 187 35.80 10.70 -4.23
CA PHE A 187 36.91 10.23 -3.43
C PHE A 187 37.05 11.03 -2.12
N ASN A 188 37.92 10.57 -1.23
CA ASN A 188 38.29 11.29 -0.01
C ASN A 188 39.76 11.76 -0.09
N LYS A 189 40.06 12.89 0.56
CA LYS A 189 41.43 13.35 0.84
C LYS A 189 41.89 12.87 2.20
N VAL A 190 43.19 12.96 2.48
CA VAL A 190 43.72 12.78 3.83
C VAL A 190 43.12 13.85 4.75
N ASN A 191 42.48 13.44 5.82
CA ASN A 191 41.83 14.34 6.78
C ASN A 191 42.86 15.16 7.58
N LYS A 192 42.97 16.44 7.29
CA LYS A 192 43.88 17.37 7.98
C LYS A 192 43.13 18.33 8.91
N THR A 193 41.85 18.07 9.21
CA THR A 193 41.04 18.98 10.05
C THR A 193 41.25 18.80 11.55
N GLY A 194 41.96 17.77 11.99
CA GLY A 194 42.13 17.42 13.41
C GLY A 194 40.87 16.86 14.08
N GLN A 195 39.77 16.66 13.34
CA GLN A 195 38.51 16.10 13.84
C GLN A 195 38.16 14.84 13.07
N SER A 196 37.55 13.86 13.71
CA SER A 196 37.01 12.71 13.00
C SER A 196 35.75 13.10 12.21
N ARG A 197 35.65 12.63 10.99
CA ARG A 197 34.39 12.63 10.25
C ARG A 197 33.68 11.31 10.46
N VAL A 198 32.47 11.38 10.95
CA VAL A 198 31.54 10.24 11.04
C VAL A 198 30.31 10.55 10.18
N SER A 199 29.92 9.61 9.36
CA SER A 199 28.76 9.72 8.49
C SER A 199 28.23 8.33 8.16
N PHE A 200 27.05 8.26 7.57
CA PHE A 200 26.64 7.05 6.86
C PHE A 200 26.07 7.40 5.49
N ASP A 201 26.22 6.49 4.56
CA ASP A 201 25.65 6.59 3.24
C ASP A 201 24.73 5.41 2.93
N PHE A 202 23.71 5.67 2.15
CA PHE A 202 22.78 4.64 1.69
C PHE A 202 22.29 4.92 0.28
N ARG A 203 21.72 3.91 -0.33
CA ARG A 203 21.29 3.95 -1.73
C ARG A 203 19.83 3.64 -1.89
N ILE A 204 19.21 4.34 -2.83
CA ILE A 204 17.84 4.12 -3.29
C ILE A 204 17.91 3.68 -4.73
N LEU A 205 17.27 2.56 -5.07
CA LEU A 205 17.11 2.10 -6.44
C LEU A 205 15.63 2.16 -6.83
N PRO A 206 15.23 3.10 -7.69
CA PRO A 206 13.88 3.16 -8.21
C PRO A 206 13.53 1.90 -9.02
N LEU A 207 12.28 1.43 -8.91
CA LEU A 207 11.88 0.13 -9.45
C LEU A 207 12.02 -0.02 -10.97
N ASN A 208 11.96 1.07 -11.72
CA ASN A 208 12.16 1.06 -13.18
C ASN A 208 13.61 0.75 -13.59
N TYR A 209 14.57 0.80 -12.66
CA TYR A 209 15.96 0.39 -12.87
C TYR A 209 16.28 -0.99 -12.27
N TYR A 210 15.34 -1.57 -11.54
CA TYR A 210 15.54 -2.85 -10.88
C TYR A 210 15.46 -4.02 -11.85
N ASN A 211 16.49 -4.87 -11.81
CA ASN A 211 16.50 -6.15 -12.49
C ASN A 211 16.55 -7.29 -11.47
N PRO A 212 15.47 -8.06 -11.26
CA PRO A 212 15.44 -9.15 -10.30
C PRO A 212 16.33 -10.34 -10.70
N GLU A 213 16.70 -10.45 -11.98
CA GLU A 213 17.57 -11.51 -12.49
C GLU A 213 19.06 -11.13 -12.45
N THR A 214 19.41 -10.01 -11.81
CA THR A 214 20.80 -9.57 -11.74
C THR A 214 21.65 -10.56 -10.95
N LYS A 215 22.85 -10.87 -11.49
CA LYS A 215 23.89 -11.63 -10.78
C LYS A 215 24.93 -10.74 -10.10
N LEU A 216 24.78 -9.44 -10.22
CA LEU A 216 25.65 -8.47 -9.58
C LEU A 216 25.50 -8.55 -8.06
N HIS A 217 26.59 -8.34 -7.36
CA HIS A 217 26.65 -8.38 -5.91
C HIS A 217 27.61 -7.33 -5.38
N SER A 218 27.39 -6.88 -4.16
CA SER A 218 28.28 -5.96 -3.46
C SER A 218 29.67 -6.58 -3.28
N VAL A 219 30.69 -5.84 -3.64
CA VAL A 219 32.08 -6.26 -3.47
C VAL A 219 32.44 -6.42 -1.99
N THR A 220 31.86 -5.59 -1.13
CA THR A 220 32.13 -5.55 0.31
C THR A 220 31.34 -6.61 1.08
N THR A 221 30.00 -6.60 0.93
CA THR A 221 29.09 -7.46 1.73
C THR A 221 28.82 -8.81 1.06
N LYS A 222 29.17 -8.97 -0.22
CA LYS A 222 28.87 -10.13 -1.05
C LYS A 222 27.36 -10.40 -1.23
N GLN A 223 26.51 -9.50 -0.77
CA GLN A 223 25.06 -9.59 -0.97
C GLN A 223 24.70 -9.26 -2.41
N HIS A 224 23.77 -10.03 -3.00
CA HIS A 224 23.23 -9.73 -4.31
C HIS A 224 22.38 -8.46 -4.29
N TYR A 225 22.45 -7.66 -5.36
CA TYR A 225 21.68 -6.44 -5.53
C TYR A 225 20.20 -6.73 -5.89
N VAL A 226 19.56 -7.54 -5.04
CA VAL A 226 18.16 -7.94 -5.17
C VAL A 226 17.36 -7.60 -3.92
N GLU A 227 16.03 -7.56 -4.05
CA GLU A 227 15.10 -7.46 -2.91
C GLU A 227 15.23 -8.69 -2.02
N GLY A 228 15.31 -8.50 -0.70
CA GLY A 228 15.61 -9.56 0.27
C GLY A 228 17.10 -9.88 0.43
N GLY A 229 17.97 -9.25 -0.37
CA GLY A 229 19.43 -9.28 -0.23
C GLY A 229 19.96 -7.92 0.19
N TYR A 230 20.60 -7.20 -0.74
CA TYR A 230 21.14 -5.86 -0.50
C TYR A 230 20.04 -4.81 -0.28
N TYR A 231 18.85 -5.01 -0.86
CA TYR A 231 17.74 -4.09 -0.78
C TYR A 231 16.54 -4.65 -0.03
N LYS A 232 15.79 -3.75 0.59
CA LYS A 232 14.41 -3.94 1.04
C LYS A 232 13.49 -2.98 0.28
N ARG A 233 12.25 -3.38 0.05
CA ARG A 233 11.23 -2.49 -0.53
C ARG A 233 10.67 -1.57 0.54
N VAL A 234 10.63 -0.28 0.25
CA VAL A 234 10.06 0.74 1.14
C VAL A 234 9.05 1.56 0.36
N PHE A 235 7.98 1.96 1.01
CA PHE A 235 6.88 2.74 0.47
C PHE A 235 6.81 4.10 1.17
N ALA A 236 6.52 5.16 0.41
CA ALA A 236 6.38 6.49 0.97
C ALA A 236 5.22 6.57 1.98
N SER A 237 5.34 7.41 3.00
CA SER A 237 4.37 7.52 4.11
C SER A 237 2.99 8.01 3.68
N ASN A 238 2.89 8.74 2.58
CA ASN A 238 1.62 9.19 2.01
C ASN A 238 0.86 8.06 1.29
N LYS A 239 1.53 6.95 1.00
CA LYS A 239 0.91 5.74 0.50
C LYS A 239 0.70 4.80 1.68
N LYS A 240 -0.52 4.70 2.19
CA LYS A 240 -0.89 3.63 3.13
C LYS A 240 -0.79 2.28 2.40
N VAL A 241 0.39 1.72 2.37
CA VAL A 241 0.55 0.31 2.00
C VAL A 241 0.11 -0.51 3.20
N TYR A 242 -1.11 -0.90 3.13
CA TYR A 242 -1.58 -1.96 4.02
C TYR A 242 -0.89 -3.25 3.57
N LYS A 243 0.03 -3.78 4.36
CA LYS A 243 0.38 -5.20 4.22
C LYS A 243 -0.93 -5.97 4.30
N ALA A 244 -1.13 -6.94 3.42
CA ALA A 244 -2.37 -7.72 3.40
C ALA A 244 -2.71 -8.29 4.79
N LEU A 245 -1.71 -8.68 5.57
CA LEU A 245 -1.84 -9.13 6.96
C LEU A 245 -2.33 -8.01 7.90
N ASP A 246 -1.83 -6.76 7.77
CA ASP A 246 -2.27 -5.64 8.63
C ASP A 246 -3.73 -5.27 8.36
N ILE A 247 -4.19 -5.40 7.11
CA ILE A 247 -5.61 -5.22 6.75
C ILE A 247 -6.43 -6.31 7.41
N TRP A 248 -5.99 -7.57 7.30
CA TRP A 248 -6.71 -8.71 7.83
C TRP A 248 -6.84 -8.66 9.35
N ASP A 249 -5.76 -8.34 10.06
CA ASP A 249 -5.78 -8.21 11.51
C ASP A 249 -6.70 -7.09 11.98
N LYS A 250 -6.68 -5.93 11.32
CA LYS A 250 -7.60 -4.81 11.61
C LYS A 250 -9.06 -5.14 11.30
N GLU A 251 -9.34 -5.83 10.23
CA GLU A 251 -10.71 -6.29 9.90
C GLU A 251 -11.18 -7.32 10.92
N LYS A 252 -10.31 -8.23 11.36
CA LYS A 252 -10.60 -9.21 12.40
C LYS A 252 -10.90 -8.55 13.76
N GLU A 253 -10.12 -7.54 14.14
CA GLU A 253 -10.38 -6.77 15.37
C GLU A 253 -11.74 -6.07 15.31
N LYS A 254 -12.06 -5.42 14.20
CA LYS A 254 -13.37 -4.78 13.96
C LYS A 254 -14.51 -5.79 14.02
N PHE A 255 -14.36 -6.93 13.38
CA PHE A 255 -15.33 -7.99 13.40
C PHE A 255 -15.58 -8.50 14.82
N ASN A 256 -14.52 -8.78 15.58
CA ASN A 256 -14.61 -9.20 16.98
C ASN A 256 -15.31 -8.14 17.85
N SER A 257 -14.99 -6.87 17.66
CA SER A 257 -15.66 -5.75 18.36
C SER A 257 -17.15 -5.71 18.05
N THR A 258 -17.55 -5.97 16.80
CA THR A 258 -18.94 -6.05 16.39
C THR A 258 -19.66 -7.23 17.03
N MET A 259 -19.03 -8.41 17.07
CA MET A 259 -19.56 -9.59 17.74
C MET A 259 -19.84 -9.31 19.23
N ILE A 260 -18.90 -8.67 19.92
CA ILE A 260 -19.05 -8.28 21.32
C ILE A 260 -20.16 -7.25 21.50
N LYS A 261 -20.15 -6.17 20.69
CA LYS A 261 -21.11 -5.06 20.76
C LYS A 261 -22.55 -5.54 20.67
N TYR A 262 -22.82 -6.51 19.80
CA TYR A 262 -24.17 -7.03 19.57
C TYR A 262 -24.45 -8.37 20.26
N ASN A 263 -23.55 -8.82 21.14
CA ASN A 263 -23.65 -10.10 21.86
C ASN A 263 -23.94 -11.29 20.93
N MET A 264 -23.20 -11.39 19.83
CA MET A 264 -23.37 -12.43 18.83
C MET A 264 -22.55 -13.68 19.19
N SER A 265 -23.20 -14.83 19.21
CA SER A 265 -22.55 -16.14 19.40
C SER A 265 -22.12 -16.80 18.10
N SER A 266 -22.64 -16.34 16.96
CA SER A 266 -22.35 -16.86 15.62
C SER A 266 -21.93 -15.73 14.68
N ALA A 267 -20.89 -15.95 13.87
CA ALA A 267 -20.46 -15.04 12.84
C ALA A 267 -21.59 -14.71 11.83
N TRP A 268 -22.42 -15.69 11.50
CA TRP A 268 -23.52 -15.53 10.57
C TRP A 268 -24.71 -14.78 11.19
N GLY A 269 -24.84 -14.77 12.52
CA GLY A 269 -25.78 -13.91 13.22
C GLY A 269 -25.57 -12.43 12.94
N VAL A 270 -24.34 -12.02 12.61
CA VAL A 270 -24.01 -10.65 12.18
C VAL A 270 -24.66 -10.32 10.85
N VAL A 271 -24.68 -11.27 9.92
CA VAL A 271 -25.37 -11.12 8.61
C VAL A 271 -26.86 -10.97 8.81
N ASP A 272 -27.47 -11.85 9.62
CA ASP A 272 -28.91 -11.80 9.91
C ASP A 272 -29.31 -10.48 10.61
N LEU A 273 -28.47 -9.97 11.51
CA LEU A 273 -28.72 -8.69 12.16
C LEU A 273 -28.62 -7.51 11.17
N PHE A 274 -27.66 -7.52 10.27
CA PHE A 274 -27.52 -6.48 9.24
C PHE A 274 -28.74 -6.49 8.30
N GLU A 275 -29.17 -7.68 7.85
CA GLU A 275 -30.39 -7.85 7.05
C GLU A 275 -31.62 -7.29 7.79
N LYS A 276 -31.80 -7.63 9.07
CA LYS A 276 -32.91 -7.13 9.89
C LYS A 276 -32.90 -5.60 9.99
N LYS A 277 -31.73 -5.00 10.33
CA LYS A 277 -31.62 -3.53 10.44
C LYS A 277 -31.87 -2.82 9.10
N MET A 278 -31.43 -3.40 7.99
CA MET A 278 -31.70 -2.85 6.68
C MET A 278 -33.18 -2.95 6.28
N ALA A 279 -33.84 -4.08 6.59
CA ALA A 279 -35.28 -4.23 6.39
C ALA A 279 -36.06 -3.17 7.19
N GLU A 280 -35.73 -2.98 8.47
CA GLU A 280 -36.32 -1.96 9.35
C GLU A 280 -36.11 -0.53 8.81
N TYR A 281 -34.88 -0.22 8.35
CA TYR A 281 -34.57 1.09 7.79
C TYR A 281 -35.34 1.34 6.50
N ALA A 282 -35.35 0.38 5.59
CA ALA A 282 -35.97 0.53 4.28
C ALA A 282 -37.51 0.37 4.29
N GLY A 283 -38.09 -0.21 5.36
CA GLY A 283 -39.51 -0.44 5.50
C GLY A 283 -40.05 -1.69 4.78
N SER A 284 -39.19 -2.69 4.53
CA SER A 284 -39.57 -4.01 4.00
C SER A 284 -39.75 -5.02 5.14
N LYS A 285 -40.49 -6.11 4.89
CA LYS A 285 -40.57 -7.21 5.87
C LYS A 285 -39.27 -8.00 5.99
N TYR A 286 -38.60 -8.19 4.86
CA TYR A 286 -37.40 -9.00 4.77
C TYR A 286 -36.34 -8.30 3.93
N ALA A 287 -35.07 -8.61 4.26
CA ALA A 287 -33.91 -8.27 3.47
C ALA A 287 -33.00 -9.49 3.35
N VAL A 288 -32.39 -9.69 2.21
CA VAL A 288 -31.43 -10.77 1.95
C VAL A 288 -30.16 -10.17 1.37
N SER A 289 -29.07 -10.25 2.09
CA SER A 289 -27.77 -9.78 1.64
C SER A 289 -27.16 -10.72 0.61
N VAL A 290 -26.50 -10.13 -0.37
CA VAL A 290 -25.76 -10.83 -1.43
C VAL A 290 -24.44 -10.11 -1.68
N ASP A 291 -23.57 -10.67 -2.49
CA ASP A 291 -22.23 -10.13 -2.71
C ASP A 291 -22.18 -8.90 -3.64
N SER A 292 -23.26 -8.63 -4.40
CA SER A 292 -23.41 -7.42 -5.22
C SER A 292 -24.87 -7.11 -5.58
N CYS A 293 -25.16 -5.84 -5.94
CA CYS A 293 -26.46 -5.48 -6.51
C CYS A 293 -26.72 -6.18 -7.85
N THR A 294 -25.69 -6.42 -8.64
CA THR A 294 -25.76 -7.16 -9.90
C THR A 294 -26.32 -8.56 -9.68
N ASP A 295 -25.83 -9.26 -8.65
CA ASP A 295 -26.30 -10.58 -8.29
C ASP A 295 -27.69 -10.55 -7.64
N ALA A 296 -28.01 -9.49 -6.90
CA ALA A 296 -29.38 -9.24 -6.42
C ALA A 296 -30.37 -9.18 -7.57
N LEU A 297 -30.08 -8.40 -8.61
CA LEU A 297 -30.93 -8.30 -9.81
C LEU A 297 -31.04 -9.63 -10.53
N TYR A 298 -29.93 -10.33 -10.71
CA TYR A 298 -29.89 -11.65 -11.33
C TYR A 298 -30.75 -12.67 -10.57
N LEU A 299 -30.62 -12.76 -9.26
CA LEU A 299 -31.39 -13.68 -8.43
C LEU A 299 -32.90 -13.36 -8.47
N CYS A 300 -33.28 -12.07 -8.50
CA CYS A 300 -34.68 -11.67 -8.67
C CYS A 300 -35.26 -12.15 -10.01
N LEU A 301 -34.49 -12.01 -11.09
CA LEU A 301 -34.90 -12.51 -12.41
C LEU A 301 -35.04 -14.03 -12.40
N LYS A 302 -34.14 -14.74 -11.76
CA LYS A 302 -34.20 -16.22 -11.63
C LYS A 302 -35.38 -16.67 -10.78
N TYR A 303 -35.67 -16.00 -9.65
CA TYR A 303 -36.82 -16.32 -8.81
C TYR A 303 -38.15 -16.19 -9.55
N LEU A 304 -38.26 -15.12 -10.32
CA LEU A 304 -39.48 -14.83 -11.09
C LEU A 304 -39.59 -15.66 -12.39
N ASN A 305 -38.62 -16.54 -12.66
CA ASN A 305 -38.51 -17.26 -13.93
C ASN A 305 -38.68 -16.31 -15.11
N ALA A 306 -37.96 -15.17 -15.07
CA ALA A 306 -38.06 -14.12 -16.07
C ALA A 306 -37.71 -14.64 -17.46
N GLU A 307 -38.54 -14.35 -18.43
CA GLU A 307 -38.38 -14.74 -19.82
C GLU A 307 -38.67 -13.55 -20.75
N GLY A 308 -38.22 -13.66 -22.00
CA GLY A 308 -38.48 -12.65 -23.04
C GLY A 308 -37.56 -11.42 -22.89
N THR A 309 -38.15 -10.25 -23.11
CA THR A 309 -37.42 -8.98 -23.16
C THR A 309 -37.62 -8.16 -21.90
N ILE A 310 -36.52 -7.71 -21.32
CA ILE A 310 -36.49 -6.79 -20.18
C ILE A 310 -36.16 -5.40 -20.67
N ILE A 311 -37.03 -4.44 -20.32
CA ILE A 311 -36.88 -3.05 -20.72
C ILE A 311 -36.13 -2.29 -19.60
N LEU A 312 -34.99 -1.72 -19.96
CA LEU A 312 -34.08 -0.96 -19.09
C LEU A 312 -33.96 0.50 -19.57
N PRO A 313 -33.66 1.46 -18.67
CA PRO A 313 -33.22 2.77 -19.13
C PRO A 313 -31.98 2.66 -20.00
N SER A 314 -31.89 3.39 -21.09
CA SER A 314 -30.71 3.42 -21.96
C SER A 314 -29.46 3.92 -21.23
N LYS A 315 -29.65 4.84 -20.28
CA LYS A 315 -28.62 5.38 -19.40
C LYS A 315 -28.70 4.68 -18.05
N THR A 316 -27.90 3.64 -17.87
CA THR A 316 -27.84 2.84 -16.65
C THR A 316 -26.42 2.29 -16.42
N TRP A 317 -26.20 1.62 -15.27
CA TRP A 317 -24.90 1.00 -14.98
C TRP A 317 -24.66 -0.24 -15.84
N ILE A 318 -23.42 -0.39 -16.30
CA ILE A 318 -23.02 -1.42 -17.29
C ILE A 318 -23.31 -2.87 -16.90
N SER A 319 -23.39 -3.19 -15.60
CA SER A 319 -23.65 -4.56 -15.14
C SER A 319 -25.14 -4.93 -15.13
N VAL A 320 -26.05 -3.96 -15.23
CA VAL A 320 -27.49 -4.23 -15.19
C VAL A 320 -27.95 -5.01 -16.44
N PRO A 321 -27.69 -4.58 -17.68
CA PRO A 321 -27.95 -5.41 -18.83
C PRO A 321 -27.22 -6.75 -18.83
N CYS A 322 -26.01 -6.81 -18.25
CA CYS A 322 -25.30 -8.10 -18.11
C CYS A 322 -26.08 -9.09 -17.25
N SER A 323 -26.64 -8.66 -16.10
CA SER A 323 -27.45 -9.55 -15.24
C SER A 323 -28.71 -10.06 -15.95
N VAL A 324 -29.33 -9.22 -16.80
CA VAL A 324 -30.47 -9.61 -17.63
C VAL A 324 -30.07 -10.68 -18.65
N ILE A 325 -28.99 -10.47 -19.39
CA ILE A 325 -28.50 -11.43 -20.39
C ILE A 325 -28.11 -12.76 -19.73
N GLN A 326 -27.40 -12.70 -18.59
CA GLN A 326 -27.02 -13.89 -17.84
C GLN A 326 -28.22 -14.68 -17.30
N SER A 327 -29.33 -14.03 -17.03
CA SER A 327 -30.59 -14.71 -16.64
C SER A 327 -31.26 -15.48 -17.78
N GLY A 328 -30.83 -15.26 -19.02
CA GLY A 328 -31.41 -15.83 -20.22
C GLY A 328 -32.42 -14.92 -20.95
N CYS A 329 -32.59 -13.68 -20.47
CA CYS A 329 -33.51 -12.69 -21.07
C CYS A 329 -32.80 -11.84 -22.12
N LYS A 330 -33.57 -11.17 -22.96
CA LYS A 330 -33.13 -10.15 -23.90
C LYS A 330 -33.25 -8.77 -23.29
N VAL A 331 -32.37 -7.86 -23.70
CA VAL A 331 -32.39 -6.46 -23.26
C VAL A 331 -33.01 -5.57 -24.34
N GLU A 332 -33.85 -4.66 -23.92
CA GLU A 332 -34.33 -3.54 -24.72
C GLU A 332 -34.11 -2.24 -23.95
N PHE A 333 -33.57 -1.23 -24.62
CA PHE A 333 -33.32 0.06 -24.00
C PHE A 333 -34.40 1.08 -24.34
N GLU A 334 -34.97 1.68 -23.26
CA GLU A 334 -35.92 2.79 -23.32
C GLU A 334 -35.23 4.09 -22.91
N ASP A 335 -35.38 5.14 -23.71
CA ASP A 335 -34.90 6.48 -23.36
C ASP A 335 -35.83 7.09 -22.30
N ARG A 336 -35.50 6.85 -21.04
CA ARG A 336 -36.30 7.29 -19.91
C ARG A 336 -35.42 7.88 -18.83
N GLU A 337 -35.82 9.01 -18.28
CA GLU A 337 -35.14 9.65 -17.15
C GLU A 337 -35.51 8.94 -15.83
N TRP A 338 -34.51 8.86 -14.92
CA TRP A 338 -34.68 8.32 -13.58
C TRP A 338 -33.76 9.00 -12.60
N SER A 339 -34.11 8.93 -11.29
CA SER A 339 -33.24 9.35 -10.16
C SER A 339 -33.38 8.34 -9.04
N GLY A 340 -32.22 7.91 -8.48
CA GLY A 340 -32.10 7.02 -7.34
C GLY A 340 -32.53 5.58 -7.56
N ALA A 341 -33.65 5.33 -8.26
CA ALA A 341 -34.12 3.97 -8.53
C ALA A 341 -35.00 3.91 -9.79
N TYR A 342 -34.99 2.76 -10.45
CA TYR A 342 -35.84 2.47 -11.61
C TYR A 342 -36.23 0.99 -11.67
N GLN A 343 -37.30 0.70 -12.39
CA GLN A 343 -37.85 -0.64 -12.57
C GLN A 343 -37.25 -1.34 -13.81
N LEU A 344 -36.97 -2.63 -13.68
CA LEU A 344 -36.70 -3.55 -14.78
C LEU A 344 -38.02 -4.08 -15.29
N LYS A 345 -38.63 -3.40 -16.31
CA LYS A 345 -39.98 -3.76 -16.85
C LYS A 345 -39.91 -5.06 -17.66
N PRO A 346 -40.98 -5.87 -17.63
CA PRO A 346 -42.26 -5.68 -16.94
C PRO A 346 -42.24 -6.17 -15.48
N TYR A 347 -41.14 -6.71 -14.98
CA TYR A 347 -41.07 -7.37 -13.67
C TYR A 347 -41.04 -6.35 -12.50
N PRO A 348 -41.55 -6.74 -11.31
CA PRO A 348 -41.52 -5.87 -10.12
C PRO A 348 -40.16 -5.77 -9.46
N ILE A 349 -39.07 -5.73 -10.26
CA ILE A 349 -37.69 -5.61 -9.83
C ILE A 349 -37.28 -4.17 -9.95
N TRP A 350 -36.68 -3.62 -8.87
CA TRP A 350 -36.20 -2.24 -8.83
C TRP A 350 -34.70 -2.23 -8.57
N ASP A 351 -33.96 -1.56 -9.43
CA ASP A 351 -32.59 -1.19 -9.16
C ASP A 351 -32.58 0.10 -8.34
N GLY A 352 -32.22 -0.02 -7.07
CA GLY A 352 -32.07 1.07 -6.11
C GLY A 352 -30.63 1.28 -5.65
N ALA A 353 -29.65 0.88 -6.46
CA ALA A 353 -28.21 0.89 -6.11
C ALA A 353 -27.68 2.25 -5.64
N VAL A 354 -28.35 3.34 -5.92
CA VAL A 354 -27.92 4.71 -5.64
C VAL A 354 -28.91 5.50 -4.75
N ARG A 355 -29.87 4.80 -4.16
CA ARG A 355 -30.84 5.36 -3.22
C ARG A 355 -30.71 4.74 -1.83
N MET A 356 -30.73 5.57 -0.80
CA MET A 356 -30.73 5.13 0.59
C MET A 356 -31.59 6.12 1.42
N LYS A 357 -32.85 5.77 1.60
CA LYS A 357 -33.83 6.58 2.35
C LYS A 357 -34.64 5.70 3.26
N ARG A 358 -35.00 6.21 4.45
CA ARG A 358 -35.91 5.49 5.35
C ARG A 358 -37.27 5.31 4.68
N GLY A 359 -37.81 4.10 4.76
CA GLY A 359 -39.09 3.77 4.17
C GLY A 359 -39.10 3.77 2.62
N MET A 360 -37.96 3.62 1.97
CA MET A 360 -37.83 3.67 0.50
C MET A 360 -38.37 2.45 -0.23
N TYR A 361 -38.66 1.36 0.48
CA TYR A 361 -39.14 0.13 -0.11
C TYR A 361 -40.56 0.31 -0.66
N LYS A 362 -40.82 -0.27 -1.82
CA LYS A 362 -42.17 -0.34 -2.44
C LYS A 362 -42.75 -1.72 -2.21
N SER A 363 -43.94 -1.77 -1.62
CA SER A 363 -44.61 -3.05 -1.34
C SER A 363 -44.83 -3.87 -2.61
N ASN A 364 -44.76 -5.19 -2.48
CA ASN A 364 -44.92 -6.16 -3.58
C ASN A 364 -43.84 -6.03 -4.68
N THR A 365 -42.63 -5.59 -4.31
CA THR A 365 -41.53 -5.52 -5.26
C THR A 365 -40.29 -6.25 -4.70
N TYR A 366 -39.27 -6.39 -5.56
CA TYR A 366 -37.92 -6.83 -5.21
C TYR A 366 -37.00 -5.65 -5.45
N HIS A 367 -36.58 -4.98 -4.36
CA HIS A 367 -35.81 -3.76 -4.44
C HIS A 367 -34.34 -4.08 -4.13
N CYS A 368 -33.47 -3.90 -5.11
CA CYS A 368 -32.05 -4.28 -5.04
C CYS A 368 -31.17 -3.09 -4.67
N LEU A 369 -30.30 -3.28 -3.68
CA LEU A 369 -29.40 -2.26 -3.16
C LEU A 369 -27.94 -2.63 -3.44
N SER A 370 -27.08 -1.61 -3.46
CA SER A 370 -25.63 -1.75 -3.58
C SER A 370 -24.91 -1.19 -2.37
N PHE A 371 -23.90 -1.92 -1.91
CA PHE A 371 -22.96 -1.51 -0.87
C PHE A 371 -21.52 -1.38 -1.40
N HIS A 372 -21.39 -1.13 -2.71
CA HIS A 372 -20.11 -0.84 -3.32
C HIS A 372 -19.45 0.37 -2.64
N ILE A 373 -18.10 0.45 -2.70
CA ILE A 373 -17.29 1.49 -2.02
C ILE A 373 -17.73 2.94 -2.28
N ARG A 374 -18.48 3.20 -3.37
CA ARG A 374 -18.99 4.53 -3.71
C ARG A 374 -20.43 4.80 -3.23
N LYS A 375 -21.09 3.86 -2.56
CA LYS A 375 -22.48 3.96 -2.16
C LYS A 375 -22.65 4.56 -0.76
N HIS A 376 -23.88 4.85 -0.34
CA HIS A 376 -24.18 5.46 0.96
C HIS A 376 -23.67 4.63 2.15
N ILE A 377 -23.73 3.30 2.01
CA ILE A 377 -23.14 2.34 2.96
C ILE A 377 -21.97 1.65 2.25
N PRO A 378 -20.75 2.24 2.30
CA PRO A 378 -19.61 1.79 1.50
C PRO A 378 -18.89 0.61 2.15
N ILE A 379 -19.46 -0.58 2.08
CA ILE A 379 -18.84 -1.82 2.62
C ILE A 379 -17.61 -2.25 1.81
N GLY A 380 -17.55 -1.88 0.53
CA GLY A 380 -16.54 -2.31 -0.44
C GLY A 380 -17.16 -3.08 -1.59
N LYS A 381 -17.69 -4.25 -1.34
CA LYS A 381 -18.55 -5.06 -2.22
C LYS A 381 -19.73 -5.58 -1.41
N GLY A 382 -20.91 -5.60 -1.98
CA GLY A 382 -22.10 -6.09 -1.34
C GLY A 382 -23.38 -5.61 -2.04
N GLY A 383 -24.44 -6.35 -1.84
CA GLY A 383 -25.80 -6.02 -2.29
C GLY A 383 -26.85 -6.53 -1.33
N MET A 384 -28.11 -6.18 -1.58
CA MET A 384 -29.24 -6.66 -0.79
C MET A 384 -30.51 -6.66 -1.61
N ILE A 385 -31.37 -7.63 -1.36
CA ILE A 385 -32.73 -7.71 -1.92
C ILE A 385 -33.71 -7.42 -0.78
N LEU A 386 -34.51 -6.39 -0.92
CA LEU A 386 -35.62 -6.07 -0.04
C LEU A 386 -36.93 -6.66 -0.61
N THR A 387 -37.73 -7.31 0.23
CA THR A 387 -38.99 -7.91 -0.18
C THR A 387 -39.98 -8.10 0.97
N ASP A 388 -41.26 -8.21 0.66
CA ASP A 388 -42.32 -8.63 1.59
C ASP A 388 -42.74 -10.10 1.37
N ASP A 389 -42.25 -10.74 0.32
CA ASP A 389 -42.56 -12.10 -0.06
C ASP A 389 -41.71 -13.10 0.76
N LYS A 390 -42.34 -13.80 1.69
CA LYS A 390 -41.68 -14.82 2.53
C LYS A 390 -41.11 -15.98 1.71
N LYS A 391 -41.79 -16.39 0.63
CA LYS A 391 -41.29 -17.50 -0.21
C LYS A 391 -40.04 -17.08 -0.96
N ALA A 392 -40.02 -15.86 -1.48
CA ALA A 392 -38.84 -15.29 -2.10
C ALA A 392 -37.66 -15.17 -1.10
N TYR A 393 -37.96 -14.66 0.10
CA TYR A 393 -36.95 -14.55 1.18
C TYR A 393 -36.26 -15.90 1.48
N ASP A 394 -37.07 -16.95 1.68
CA ASP A 394 -36.52 -18.29 1.97
C ASP A 394 -35.74 -18.86 0.79
N TRP A 395 -36.26 -18.63 -0.43
CA TRP A 395 -35.56 -19.06 -1.64
C TRP A 395 -34.21 -18.33 -1.82
N PHE A 396 -34.17 -16.99 -1.72
CA PHE A 396 -32.93 -16.22 -1.84
C PHE A 396 -31.89 -16.61 -0.82
N ARG A 397 -32.29 -16.84 0.43
CA ARG A 397 -31.37 -17.29 1.48
C ARG A 397 -30.76 -18.65 1.19
N THR A 398 -31.49 -19.53 0.53
CA THR A 398 -31.00 -20.85 0.13
C THR A 398 -30.08 -20.76 -1.09
N VAL A 399 -30.53 -20.10 -2.15
CA VAL A 399 -29.82 -20.13 -3.44
C VAL A 399 -28.55 -19.28 -3.45
N ARG A 400 -28.48 -18.19 -2.68
CA ARG A 400 -27.26 -17.38 -2.55
C ARG A 400 -26.10 -18.16 -1.97
N TYR A 401 -26.41 -19.30 -1.32
CA TYR A 401 -25.47 -20.17 -0.65
C TYR A 401 -25.46 -21.57 -1.29
N GLU A 402 -25.36 -21.62 -2.60
CA GLU A 402 -25.22 -22.83 -3.41
C GLU A 402 -26.39 -23.83 -3.29
N GLY A 403 -27.57 -23.36 -2.86
CA GLY A 403 -28.77 -24.19 -2.69
C GLY A 403 -28.80 -25.00 -1.40
N ARG A 404 -27.91 -24.73 -0.47
CA ARG A 404 -27.84 -25.39 0.84
C ARG A 404 -28.76 -24.71 1.87
N THR A 405 -29.21 -25.49 2.84
CA THR A 405 -29.82 -24.92 4.05
C THR A 405 -28.76 -24.65 5.09
N MET A 406 -28.88 -23.49 5.75
CA MET A 406 -28.16 -23.24 6.98
C MET A 406 -28.67 -24.21 8.06
N SER A 407 -27.78 -24.75 8.89
CA SER A 407 -28.18 -25.38 10.14
C SER A 407 -28.87 -24.34 11.04
N ASP A 408 -29.79 -24.80 11.90
CA ASP A 408 -30.57 -23.91 12.80
C ASP A 408 -29.68 -23.10 13.75
N ASP A 409 -28.46 -23.56 14.02
CA ASP A 409 -27.46 -22.88 14.83
C ASP A 409 -26.65 -21.82 14.07
N GLY A 410 -26.81 -21.72 12.75
CA GLY A 410 -26.10 -20.75 11.90
C GLY A 410 -24.57 -20.93 11.84
N ILE A 411 -24.05 -22.03 12.37
CA ILE A 411 -22.60 -22.22 12.57
C ILE A 411 -21.94 -23.01 11.43
N ASN A 412 -22.69 -23.89 10.74
CA ASN A 412 -22.13 -24.82 9.79
C ASN A 412 -22.45 -24.47 8.34
N TYR A 413 -21.58 -23.70 7.71
CA TYR A 413 -21.54 -23.50 6.25
C TYR A 413 -20.49 -24.38 5.56
N VAL A 414 -19.99 -25.38 6.24
CA VAL A 414 -19.04 -26.33 5.63
C VAL A 414 -19.83 -27.42 4.96
N MET A 415 -19.55 -27.70 3.69
CA MET A 415 -20.19 -28.78 2.97
C MET A 415 -19.67 -30.12 3.51
N TYR A 416 -20.50 -30.74 4.34
CA TYR A 416 -20.32 -32.12 4.78
C TYR A 416 -21.21 -33.06 4.00
N LYS A 417 -20.91 -34.36 4.04
CA LYS A 417 -21.72 -35.40 3.39
C LYS A 417 -23.19 -35.41 3.82
N ASP A 418 -23.51 -34.85 4.97
CA ASP A 418 -24.84 -34.80 5.56
C ASP A 418 -25.58 -33.46 5.25
N ASP A 419 -25.00 -32.54 4.49
CA ASP A 419 -25.65 -31.29 4.10
C ASP A 419 -26.88 -31.56 3.19
N VAL A 420 -27.97 -30.89 3.50
CA VAL A 420 -29.19 -30.96 2.68
C VAL A 420 -29.12 -29.90 1.59
N ILE A 421 -28.88 -30.34 0.35
CA ILE A 421 -28.96 -29.50 -0.83
C ILE A 421 -30.38 -29.52 -1.37
N LYS A 422 -31.08 -28.38 -1.33
CA LYS A 422 -32.48 -28.27 -1.70
C LYS A 422 -32.72 -27.87 -3.16
N SER A 423 -31.76 -27.20 -3.78
CA SER A 423 -31.86 -26.70 -5.14
C SER A 423 -30.48 -26.42 -5.71
N GLN A 424 -30.42 -26.12 -7.01
CA GLN A 424 -29.28 -25.41 -7.55
C GLN A 424 -29.23 -24.00 -6.94
N GLY A 425 -28.01 -23.47 -6.76
CA GLY A 425 -27.78 -22.15 -6.23
C GLY A 425 -26.48 -21.58 -6.73
N TRP A 426 -26.10 -20.45 -6.15
CA TRP A 426 -24.90 -19.68 -6.54
C TRP A 426 -24.09 -19.30 -5.32
N ASN A 427 -22.83 -19.10 -5.50
CA ASN A 427 -21.94 -18.56 -4.45
C ASN A 427 -22.00 -17.02 -4.52
N MET A 428 -23.06 -16.45 -3.94
CA MET A 428 -23.41 -15.02 -4.01
C MET A 428 -23.74 -14.44 -2.63
N TYR A 429 -23.18 -14.98 -1.57
CA TYR A 429 -23.47 -14.54 -0.20
C TYR A 429 -22.56 -13.37 0.23
N MET A 430 -23.06 -12.57 1.17
CA MET A 430 -22.26 -11.58 1.89
C MET A 430 -21.52 -12.25 3.05
N THR A 431 -20.23 -11.93 3.22
CA THR A 431 -19.46 -12.47 4.34
C THR A 431 -19.82 -11.78 5.67
N PRO A 432 -19.61 -12.45 6.81
CA PRO A 432 -19.85 -11.85 8.13
C PRO A 432 -19.07 -10.55 8.37
N GLU A 433 -17.85 -10.44 7.87
CA GLU A 433 -17.01 -9.24 7.99
C GLU A 433 -17.57 -8.06 7.19
N GLN A 434 -18.12 -8.33 6.00
CA GLN A 434 -18.83 -7.32 5.19
C GLN A 434 -20.09 -6.83 5.92
N ALA A 435 -20.86 -7.74 6.48
CA ALA A 435 -22.07 -7.41 7.25
C ALA A 435 -21.75 -6.62 8.53
N ALA A 436 -20.66 -6.97 9.24
CA ALA A 436 -20.18 -6.23 10.41
C ALA A 436 -19.87 -4.78 10.07
N ARG A 437 -19.19 -4.54 8.94
CA ARG A 437 -18.93 -3.20 8.44
C ARG A 437 -20.21 -2.46 8.08
N GLY A 438 -21.18 -3.17 7.50
CA GLY A 438 -22.51 -2.64 7.22
C GLY A 438 -23.26 -2.21 8.48
N LEU A 439 -23.17 -3.00 9.56
CA LEU A 439 -23.78 -2.67 10.85
C LEU A 439 -23.20 -1.41 11.49
N GLU A 440 -21.90 -1.21 11.40
CA GLU A 440 -21.24 0.01 11.88
C GLU A 440 -21.69 1.25 11.10
N LEU A 441 -21.82 1.12 9.78
CA LEU A 441 -22.16 2.22 8.89
C LEU A 441 -23.65 2.59 8.97
N ILE A 442 -24.56 1.61 9.12
CA ILE A 442 -26.01 1.89 9.15
C ILE A 442 -26.42 2.69 10.40
N GLU A 443 -25.68 2.60 11.50
CA GLU A 443 -25.95 3.39 12.72
C GLU A 443 -25.84 4.89 12.50
N ASN A 444 -25.06 5.31 11.52
CA ASN A 444 -24.81 6.71 11.21
C ASN A 444 -25.49 7.20 9.94
N ILE A 445 -26.29 6.34 9.28
CA ILE A 445 -27.00 6.72 8.05
C ILE A 445 -28.17 7.66 8.38
N LYS A 446 -28.32 8.71 7.60
CA LYS A 446 -29.46 9.64 7.74
C LYS A 446 -30.74 9.00 7.23
N ASP A 447 -31.88 9.50 7.71
CA ASP A 447 -33.19 9.03 7.26
C ASP A 447 -33.48 9.46 5.81
N ASP A 448 -33.07 10.64 5.41
CA ASP A 448 -33.20 11.16 4.04
C ASP A 448 -31.81 11.53 3.49
N ASN A 449 -31.32 10.71 2.58
CA ASN A 449 -30.08 10.97 1.84
C ASN A 449 -30.42 11.36 0.40
N LEU A 450 -29.64 12.25 -0.19
CA LEU A 450 -29.76 12.57 -1.62
C LEU A 450 -29.46 11.34 -2.46
N ASP A 451 -30.21 11.13 -3.52
CA ASP A 451 -29.88 10.10 -4.51
C ASP A 451 -28.49 10.41 -5.10
N GLN A 452 -27.59 9.43 -5.12
CA GLN A 452 -26.20 9.67 -5.53
C GLN A 452 -26.02 9.83 -7.04
N GLU A 453 -26.92 9.21 -7.81
CA GLU A 453 -26.86 9.20 -9.28
C GLU A 453 -28.26 9.24 -9.89
N SER A 454 -28.31 9.61 -11.15
CA SER A 454 -29.49 9.63 -12.01
C SER A 454 -29.12 9.20 -13.43
N SER A 455 -30.06 9.12 -14.32
CA SER A 455 -29.82 8.88 -15.74
C SER A 455 -28.76 9.81 -16.35
N GLY A 456 -28.70 11.07 -15.90
CA GLY A 456 -27.71 12.04 -16.35
C GLY A 456 -26.25 11.69 -16.00
N SER A 457 -26.02 10.80 -15.02
CA SER A 457 -24.69 10.36 -14.58
C SER A 457 -24.17 9.13 -15.36
N CYS A 458 -25.02 8.47 -16.14
CA CYS A 458 -24.71 7.22 -16.79
C CYS A 458 -24.49 7.38 -18.29
N LYS A 459 -23.59 6.55 -18.84
CA LYS A 459 -23.39 6.45 -20.28
C LYS A 459 -24.65 5.86 -20.94
N ASN A 460 -24.98 6.32 -22.15
CA ASN A 460 -26.01 5.72 -22.97
C ASN A 460 -25.52 4.37 -23.53
N LEU A 461 -26.01 3.28 -22.98
CA LEU A 461 -25.58 1.92 -23.36
C LEU A 461 -26.17 1.46 -24.71
N LYS A 462 -27.28 2.05 -25.16
CA LYS A 462 -27.88 1.79 -26.47
C LYS A 462 -26.95 2.10 -27.63
N GLU A 463 -26.03 3.07 -27.42
CA GLU A 463 -25.04 3.48 -28.44
C GLU A 463 -23.89 2.51 -28.59
N LEU A 464 -23.72 1.56 -27.67
CA LEU A 464 -22.54 0.70 -27.63
C LEU A 464 -22.63 -0.53 -28.55
N ASN A 465 -23.83 -0.95 -28.94
CA ASN A 465 -24.09 -2.15 -29.78
C ASN A 465 -23.46 -3.45 -29.26
N ILE A 466 -23.36 -3.62 -27.93
CA ILE A 466 -22.75 -4.80 -27.29
C ILE A 466 -23.76 -5.59 -26.42
N TYR A 467 -24.99 -5.11 -26.29
CA TYR A 467 -26.03 -5.74 -25.48
C TYR A 467 -27.19 -6.25 -26.35
#